data_c9bfab4d4e2ec51ef402015aba14b644
#
_entry.id   c9bfab4d4e2ec51ef402015aba14b644
#
_cell.length_a   1.000
_cell.length_b   1.000
_cell.length_c   1.000
_cell.angle_alpha   90.00
_cell.angle_beta   90.00
_cell.angle_gamma   90.00
#
_symmetry.space_group_name_H-M   'P 1'
#
loop_
_entity.id
_entity.type
_entity.pdbx_description
1 polymer ?
#
loop_
_entity_poly.entity_id
_entity_poly.type
_entity_poly.pdbx_seq_one_letter_code
_entity_poly.pdbx_strand_id
1 'polypeptide(L)'
;MLFGIIGGDRRQEELLALLRRDGYTVAACGVAGEMDWNAAVAAEVVILPLPLCKEGDTLNIEGPRRGAGALFRQLRRDQLILAGQGKPA
;
A
#
# COMPACT_ATOMS: atom_id res chain seq x y z
N MET A 1 4.44 3.13 15.57
CA MET A 1 3.87 3.67 14.33
C MET A 1 3.53 2.53 13.39
N LEU A 2 2.34 2.58 12.83
CA LEU A 2 1.88 1.54 11.92
C LEU A 2 2.07 1.97 10.47
N PHE A 3 2.73 1.12 9.70
CA PHE A 3 2.86 1.31 8.27
C PHE A 3 1.85 0.41 7.55
N GLY A 4 1.27 0.92 6.47
CA GLY A 4 0.40 0.13 5.61
C GLY A 4 1.00 0.07 4.23
N ILE A 5 1.17 -1.13 3.68
CA ILE A 5 1.68 -1.30 2.32
C ILE A 5 0.57 -1.88 1.47
N ILE A 6 0.23 -1.17 0.40
CA ILE A 6 -0.84 -1.56 -0.50
C ILE A 6 -0.25 -2.00 -1.83
N GLY A 7 -0.39 -3.28 -2.14
CA GLY A 7 -0.02 -3.82 -3.44
C GLY A 7 1.41 -3.62 -3.86
N GLY A 8 1.61 -3.65 -5.17
CA GLY A 8 2.91 -3.41 -5.74
C GLY A 8 3.64 -4.68 -6.15
N ASP A 9 4.91 -4.52 -6.47
CA ASP A 9 5.72 -5.63 -6.97
C ASP A 9 6.76 -6.04 -5.92
N ARG A 10 7.81 -6.66 -6.41
CA ARG A 10 8.88 -7.16 -5.55
C ARG A 10 9.49 -6.07 -4.66
N ARG A 11 9.54 -4.83 -5.13
CA ARG A 11 10.10 -3.75 -4.31
C ARG A 11 9.25 -3.50 -3.08
N GLN A 12 7.92 -3.63 -3.20
CA GLN A 12 7.03 -3.52 -2.05
C GLN A 12 7.22 -4.69 -1.11
N GLU A 13 7.43 -5.89 -1.64
CA GLU A 13 7.71 -7.07 -0.80
C GLU A 13 9.00 -6.89 -0.02
N GLU A 14 10.02 -6.36 -0.68
CA GLU A 14 11.30 -6.12 -0.02
C GLU A 14 11.19 -5.04 1.04
N LEU A 15 10.44 -3.99 0.77
CA LEU A 15 10.21 -2.93 1.73
C LEU A 15 9.47 -3.47 2.95
N LEU A 16 8.45 -4.29 2.73
CA LEU A 16 7.70 -4.92 3.81
C LEU A 16 8.63 -5.72 4.72
N ALA A 17 9.47 -6.56 4.11
CA ALA A 17 10.41 -7.37 4.87
C ALA A 17 11.41 -6.52 5.64
N LEU A 18 11.90 -5.46 5.01
CA LEU A 18 12.86 -4.56 5.63
C LEU A 18 12.28 -3.84 6.83
N LEU A 19 11.07 -3.31 6.69
CA LEU A 19 10.43 -2.60 7.79
C LEU A 19 10.16 -3.53 8.97
N ARG A 20 9.69 -4.74 8.70
CA ARG A 20 9.44 -5.70 9.76
C ARG A 20 10.73 -6.13 10.43
N ARG A 21 11.80 -6.29 9.67
CA ARG A 21 13.09 -6.66 10.23
C ARG A 21 13.60 -5.57 11.17
N ASP A 22 13.31 -4.31 10.85
CA ASP A 22 13.75 -3.20 11.67
C ASP A 22 12.82 -2.93 12.85
N GLY A 23 11.81 -3.77 13.05
CA GLY A 23 10.97 -3.68 14.23
C GLY A 23 9.72 -2.85 14.08
N TYR A 24 9.40 -2.39 12.87
CA TYR A 24 8.19 -1.62 12.65
C TYR A 24 6.99 -2.54 12.49
N THR A 25 5.83 -2.05 12.92
CA THR A 25 4.58 -2.76 12.71
C THR A 25 4.05 -2.42 11.33
N VAL A 26 3.78 -3.43 10.51
CA VAL A 26 3.34 -3.23 9.14
C VAL A 26 2.14 -4.10 8.83
N ALA A 27 1.09 -3.48 8.29
CA ALA A 27 -0.05 -4.19 7.74
C ALA A 27 0.06 -4.12 6.21
N ALA A 28 -0.18 -5.22 5.53
CA ALA A 28 -0.03 -5.28 4.08
C ALA A 28 -1.27 -5.86 3.43
N CYS A 29 -1.59 -5.37 2.25
CA CYS A 29 -2.71 -5.90 1.48
C CYS A 29 -2.36 -5.95 0.01
N GLY A 30 -2.56 -7.13 -0.59
CA GLY A 30 -2.31 -7.30 -2.02
C GLY A 30 -0.85 -7.41 -2.39
N VAL A 31 -0.01 -7.75 -1.42
CA VAL A 31 1.41 -7.94 -1.64
C VAL A 31 1.89 -9.05 -0.72
N ALA A 32 2.81 -9.87 -1.20
CA ALA A 32 3.40 -10.97 -0.43
C ALA A 32 2.33 -11.93 0.16
N GLY A 33 1.22 -12.06 -0.52
CA GLY A 33 0.15 -12.96 -0.07
C GLY A 33 -0.69 -12.44 1.07
N GLU A 34 -0.44 -11.23 1.56
CA GLU A 34 -1.21 -10.66 2.67
C GLU A 34 -2.39 -9.86 2.16
N MET A 35 -3.46 -9.86 2.94
CA MET A 35 -4.72 -9.27 2.50
C MET A 35 -5.40 -8.48 3.61
N ASP A 36 -4.64 -7.74 4.37
CA ASP A 36 -5.18 -6.99 5.50
C ASP A 36 -5.53 -5.56 5.11
N TRP A 37 -6.57 -5.43 4.30
CA TRP A 37 -6.99 -4.15 3.75
C TRP A 37 -7.32 -3.11 4.81
N ASN A 38 -8.16 -3.50 5.78
CA ASN A 38 -8.62 -2.52 6.77
C ASN A 38 -7.48 -1.93 7.59
N ALA A 39 -6.56 -2.75 8.02
CA ALA A 39 -5.43 -2.26 8.80
C ALA A 39 -4.47 -1.45 7.94
N ALA A 40 -4.25 -1.88 6.70
CA ALA A 40 -3.32 -1.18 5.83
C ALA A 40 -3.82 0.22 5.47
N VAL A 41 -5.10 0.38 5.16
CA VAL A 41 -5.63 1.70 4.79
C VAL A 41 -5.78 2.61 6.00
N ALA A 42 -5.83 2.06 7.20
CA ALA A 42 -5.97 2.85 8.43
C ALA A 42 -4.63 3.20 9.06
N ALA A 43 -3.54 2.76 8.49
CA ALA A 43 -2.22 2.97 9.05
C ALA A 43 -1.83 4.44 9.04
N GLU A 44 -0.91 4.81 9.92
CA GLU A 44 -0.43 6.19 9.98
C GLU A 44 0.35 6.58 8.74
N VAL A 45 1.09 5.66 8.18
CA VAL A 45 1.83 5.86 6.94
C VAL A 45 1.35 4.82 5.94
N VAL A 46 0.78 5.25 4.83
CA VAL A 46 0.27 4.34 3.80
C VAL A 46 1.15 4.45 2.57
N ILE A 47 1.70 3.33 2.15
CA ILE A 47 2.60 3.27 1.00
C ILE A 47 1.87 2.63 -0.16
N LEU A 48 1.69 3.40 -1.21
CA LEU A 48 0.93 2.98 -2.38
C LEU A 48 1.80 2.25 -3.40
N PRO A 49 1.21 1.42 -4.24
CA PRO A 49 2.00 0.68 -5.23
C PRO A 49 2.46 1.54 -6.39
N LEU A 50 3.44 1.05 -7.13
CA LEU A 50 3.94 1.69 -8.33
C LEU A 50 3.95 0.65 -9.45
N PRO A 51 3.20 0.86 -10.52
CA PRO A 51 2.22 1.93 -10.68
C PRO A 51 1.05 1.74 -9.73
N LEU A 52 0.32 2.82 -9.48
CA LEU A 52 -0.82 2.76 -8.58
C LEU A 52 -1.89 1.82 -9.12
N CYS A 53 -2.18 1.92 -10.40
CA CYS A 53 -3.20 1.10 -11.04
C CYS A 53 -2.56 0.22 -12.11
N LYS A 54 -3.05 -1.00 -12.24
CA LYS A 54 -2.57 -1.89 -13.29
C LYS A 54 -3.43 -1.82 -14.54
N GLU A 55 -4.66 -1.35 -14.39
CA GLU A 55 -5.58 -1.28 -15.51
C GLU A 55 -6.71 -0.32 -15.15
N GLY A 56 -6.88 0.75 -15.91
CA GLY A 56 -7.92 1.73 -15.63
C GLY A 56 -7.84 2.23 -14.20
N ASP A 57 -8.93 2.07 -13.46
CA ASP A 57 -9.01 2.49 -12.06
C ASP A 57 -8.72 1.36 -11.09
N THR A 58 -8.30 0.21 -11.58
CA THR A 58 -8.05 -0.96 -10.73
C THR A 58 -6.69 -0.88 -10.10
N LEU A 59 -6.64 -0.96 -8.77
CA LEU A 59 -5.39 -0.90 -8.02
C LEU A 59 -4.44 -2.04 -8.40
N ASN A 60 -3.17 -1.75 -8.33
CA ASN A 60 -2.12 -2.73 -8.59
C ASN A 60 -1.88 -3.58 -7.35
N ILE A 61 -2.83 -4.45 -7.05
CA ILE A 61 -2.77 -5.34 -5.90
C ILE A 61 -3.08 -6.77 -6.33
N GLU A 62 -2.60 -7.72 -5.55
CA GLU A 62 -2.96 -9.12 -5.72
C GLU A 62 -4.32 -9.36 -5.07
N GLY A 63 -5.04 -10.36 -5.55
CA GLY A 63 -6.31 -10.75 -4.95
C GLY A 63 -7.51 -10.00 -5.53
N PRO A 64 -8.56 -9.82 -4.75
CA PRO A 64 -9.79 -9.22 -5.27
C PRO A 64 -9.56 -7.83 -5.82
N ARG A 65 -10.26 -7.50 -6.89
CA ARG A 65 -10.17 -6.20 -7.51
C ARG A 65 -10.64 -5.11 -6.58
N ARG A 66 -9.91 -4.02 -6.54
CA ARG A 66 -10.32 -2.83 -5.80
C ARG A 66 -10.00 -1.61 -6.63
N GLY A 67 -10.85 -0.61 -6.59
CA GLY A 67 -10.65 0.62 -7.34
C GLY A 67 -9.83 1.63 -6.56
N ALA A 68 -9.07 2.45 -7.27
CA ALA A 68 -8.29 3.50 -6.65
C ALA A 68 -9.20 4.50 -5.95
N GLY A 69 -10.36 4.80 -6.54
CA GLY A 69 -11.31 5.71 -5.91
C GLY A 69 -11.79 5.21 -4.56
N ALA A 70 -12.03 3.90 -4.45
CA ALA A 70 -12.45 3.32 -3.18
C ALA A 70 -11.35 3.46 -2.12
N LEU A 71 -10.11 3.29 -2.53
CA LEU A 71 -8.99 3.47 -1.61
C LEU A 71 -8.94 4.92 -1.12
N PHE A 72 -8.96 5.87 -2.04
CA PHE A 72 -8.83 7.27 -1.65
C PHE A 72 -9.96 7.76 -0.75
N ARG A 73 -11.15 7.18 -0.90
CA ARG A 73 -12.26 7.55 -0.02
C ARG A 73 -12.05 7.08 1.42
N GLN A 74 -11.21 6.08 1.63
CA GLN A 74 -10.94 5.56 2.97
C GLN A 74 -9.76 6.22 3.65
N LEU A 75 -8.96 6.97 2.91
CA LEU A 75 -7.79 7.62 3.49
C LEU A 75 -8.20 8.87 4.26
N ARG A 76 -7.47 9.16 5.32
CA ARG A 76 -7.74 10.31 6.17
C ARG A 76 -6.70 11.39 5.94
N ARG A 77 -7.03 12.61 6.30
CA ARG A 77 -6.13 13.74 6.11
C ARG A 77 -4.88 13.67 6.98
N ASP A 78 -5.00 13.02 8.13
CA ASP A 78 -3.88 12.97 9.08
C ASP A 78 -2.88 11.86 8.76
N GLN A 79 -3.11 11.11 7.70
CA GLN A 79 -2.19 10.05 7.31
C GLN A 79 -1.10 10.59 6.39
N LEU A 80 0.08 10.00 6.49
CA LEU A 80 1.14 10.29 5.53
C LEU A 80 1.00 9.28 4.39
N ILE A 81 0.84 9.78 3.18
CA ILE A 81 0.65 8.92 2.00
C ILE A 81 1.89 9.01 1.13
N LEU A 82 2.54 7.88 0.92
CA LEU A 82 3.71 7.80 0.05
C LEU A 82 3.30 7.14 -1.26
N ALA A 83 3.38 7.88 -2.34
CA ALA A 83 2.95 7.41 -3.64
C ALA A 83 4.12 6.89 -4.43
N GLY A 84 4.37 5.63 -4.33
CA GLY A 84 5.31 4.93 -5.15
C GLY A 84 6.61 5.67 -5.33
N GLN A 85 7.04 5.81 -6.54
CA GLN A 85 8.25 6.38 -6.83
C GLN A 85 8.27 7.86 -6.82
N GLY A 86 7.19 8.49 -6.81
CA GLY A 86 7.16 9.93 -6.70
C GLY A 86 8.14 10.65 -7.58
N LYS A 87 8.48 10.06 -8.69
CA LYS A 87 9.45 10.64 -9.52
C LYS A 87 8.91 11.81 -10.27
N PRO A 88 9.53 12.94 -10.18
CA PRO A 88 9.06 14.08 -10.93
C PRO A 88 9.23 13.82 -12.40
N ALA A 89 8.35 14.33 -13.15
CA ALA A 89 8.39 14.14 -14.59
C ALA A 89 9.63 14.77 -15.19
#